data_b60c1b0d84f93fda65fdb810f32e8e92
#
_entry.id   b60c1b0d84f93fda65fdb810f32e8e92
#
_cell.length_a   1.000
_cell.length_b   1.000
_cell.length_c   1.000
_cell.angle_alpha   90.00
_cell.angle_beta   90.00
_cell.angle_gamma   90.00
#
_symmetry.space_group_name_H-M   'P 1'
#
loop_
_entity.id
_entity.type
_entity.pdbx_description
1 polymer ?
#
loop_
_entity_poly.entity_id
_entity_poly.type
_entity_poly.pdbx_seq_one_letter_code
_entity_poly.pdbx_strand_id
1 'polypeptide(L)'
;GDSSAPFKPLALLNYPMIKVSASVDDYVSLTEIAKKYDAANPSYLIQSWLRSRNTVEFLATWERKHNSNFNEDAFQRITVDAKTPQFTLSKKRIDLTNAIGIISKQGKSGGTMAHPFIACDFEMWNDAEFRFEVVRAFINSRTEIQNEIE
;
A
#
# COMPACT_ATOMS: atom_id res chain seq x y z
N GLY A 1 -8.96 -34.77 2.25
CA GLY A 1 -8.18 -34.14 3.25
C GLY A 1 -8.95 -33.06 3.95
N ASP A 2 -8.49 -32.76 5.09
CA ASP A 2 -9.12 -31.71 5.86
C ASP A 2 -8.81 -30.34 5.27
N SER A 3 -9.81 -29.79 4.61
CA SER A 3 -9.69 -28.47 4.00
C SER A 3 -9.73 -27.34 5.04
N SER A 4 -9.93 -27.66 6.31
CA SER A 4 -10.11 -26.66 7.34
C SER A 4 -8.83 -25.93 7.70
N ALA A 5 -7.67 -26.42 7.27
CA ALA A 5 -6.40 -25.79 7.56
C ALA A 5 -5.64 -25.45 6.28
N PRO A 6 -6.22 -24.62 5.39
CA PRO A 6 -5.58 -24.31 4.12
C PRO A 6 -4.29 -23.52 4.26
N PHE A 7 -4.13 -22.74 5.32
CA PHE A 7 -2.89 -21.99 5.53
C PHE A 7 -2.69 -21.74 7.01
N LYS A 8 -1.43 -21.55 7.36
CA LYS A 8 -1.03 -21.15 8.70
C LYS A 8 -0.46 -19.73 8.63
N PRO A 9 -0.77 -18.85 9.59
CA PRO A 9 -0.25 -17.48 9.55
C PRO A 9 1.27 -17.40 9.39
N LEU A 10 2.01 -18.31 10.04
CA LEU A 10 3.47 -18.35 9.90
C LEU A 10 3.90 -18.66 8.48
N ALA A 11 3.15 -19.50 7.76
CA ALA A 11 3.45 -19.81 6.36
C ALA A 11 3.28 -18.56 5.47
N LEU A 12 2.36 -17.68 5.81
CA LEU A 12 2.21 -16.41 5.10
C LEU A 12 3.44 -15.53 5.28
N LEU A 13 4.00 -15.47 6.49
CA LEU A 13 5.19 -14.68 6.78
C LEU A 13 6.41 -15.17 6.01
N ASN A 14 6.45 -16.46 5.70
CA ASN A 14 7.56 -17.08 4.97
C ASN A 14 7.32 -17.16 3.46
N TYR A 15 6.22 -16.59 2.99
CA TYR A 15 5.92 -16.60 1.56
C TYR A 15 7.01 -15.81 0.81
N PRO A 16 7.58 -16.40 -0.26
CA PRO A 16 8.64 -15.72 -1.01
C PRO A 16 8.16 -14.36 -1.52
N MET A 17 8.95 -13.34 -1.25
CA MET A 17 8.67 -12.02 -1.78
C MET A 17 8.94 -12.02 -3.29
N ILE A 18 7.92 -11.64 -4.05
CA ILE A 18 8.13 -11.38 -5.46
C ILE A 18 8.92 -10.07 -5.55
N LYS A 19 10.10 -10.12 -6.16
CA LYS A 19 10.87 -8.92 -6.39
C LYS A 19 10.18 -8.12 -7.48
N VAL A 20 9.47 -7.07 -7.08
CA VAL A 20 8.92 -6.12 -8.02
C VAL A 20 9.97 -5.04 -8.21
N SER A 21 10.31 -4.76 -9.47
CA SER A 21 11.19 -3.65 -9.79
C SER A 21 10.63 -2.37 -9.18
N ALA A 22 11.47 -1.62 -8.47
CA ALA A 22 11.08 -0.34 -7.89
C ALA A 22 11.31 0.83 -8.86
N SER A 23 11.32 0.57 -10.17
CA SER A 23 11.46 1.63 -11.15
C SER A 23 10.26 2.59 -11.05
N VAL A 24 10.55 3.87 -10.98
CA VAL A 24 9.52 4.92 -10.94
C VAL A 24 8.61 4.85 -12.17
N ASP A 25 9.12 4.34 -13.28
CA ASP A 25 8.34 4.19 -14.51
C ASP A 25 7.18 3.19 -14.35
N ASP A 26 7.27 2.29 -13.38
CA ASP A 26 6.23 1.30 -13.10
C ASP A 26 5.21 1.80 -12.08
N TYR A 27 5.36 3.01 -11.57
CA TYR A 27 4.45 3.56 -10.57
C TYR A 27 3.07 3.82 -11.16
N VAL A 28 2.06 3.62 -10.33
CA VAL A 28 0.65 3.72 -10.72
C VAL A 28 0.07 5.02 -10.20
N SER A 29 -0.75 5.68 -11.00
CA SER A 29 -1.39 6.92 -10.60
C SER A 29 -2.53 6.65 -9.61
N LEU A 30 -2.34 7.06 -8.36
CA LEU A 30 -3.42 7.02 -7.37
C LEU A 30 -4.53 8.00 -7.75
N THR A 31 -4.17 9.11 -8.39
CA THR A 31 -5.15 10.10 -8.85
C THR A 31 -6.10 9.49 -9.87
N GLU A 32 -5.58 8.73 -10.85
CA GLU A 32 -6.43 8.07 -11.84
C GLU A 32 -7.31 6.98 -11.21
N ILE A 33 -6.77 6.23 -10.26
CA ILE A 33 -7.58 5.25 -9.51
C ILE A 33 -8.71 5.97 -8.78
N ALA A 34 -8.39 7.05 -8.06
CA ALA A 34 -9.39 7.79 -7.28
C ALA A 34 -10.49 8.36 -8.17
N LYS A 35 -10.16 8.79 -9.39
CA LYS A 35 -11.15 9.33 -10.33
C LYS A 35 -12.21 8.30 -10.70
N LYS A 36 -11.91 7.03 -10.66
CA LYS A 36 -12.90 5.97 -10.94
C LYS A 36 -14.02 5.95 -9.89
N TYR A 37 -13.71 6.36 -8.67
CA TYR A 37 -14.63 6.30 -7.53
C TYR A 37 -15.21 7.66 -7.16
N ASP A 38 -14.47 8.74 -7.42
CA ASP A 38 -14.92 10.10 -7.17
C ASP A 38 -14.24 11.04 -8.17
N ALA A 39 -14.85 11.19 -9.33
CA ALA A 39 -14.29 12.00 -10.40
C ALA A 39 -14.22 13.49 -10.05
N ALA A 40 -15.12 13.96 -9.16
CA ALA A 40 -15.18 15.37 -8.80
C ALA A 40 -14.09 15.76 -7.79
N ASN A 41 -13.71 14.84 -6.92
CA ASN A 41 -12.75 15.15 -5.84
C ASN A 41 -11.85 13.94 -5.53
N PRO A 42 -11.00 13.54 -6.48
CA PRO A 42 -10.15 12.36 -6.28
C PRO A 42 -9.14 12.53 -5.14
N SER A 43 -8.66 13.73 -4.91
CA SER A 43 -7.68 13.99 -3.84
C SER A 43 -8.26 13.70 -2.45
N TYR A 44 -9.57 13.85 -2.28
CA TYR A 44 -10.23 13.55 -1.01
C TYR A 44 -10.09 12.07 -0.64
N LEU A 45 -10.21 11.18 -1.61
CA LEU A 45 -10.06 9.75 -1.35
C LEU A 45 -8.63 9.40 -0.94
N ILE A 46 -7.64 10.00 -1.59
CA ILE A 46 -6.23 9.78 -1.25
C ILE A 46 -5.97 10.28 0.18
N GLN A 47 -6.44 11.47 0.52
CA GLN A 47 -6.27 12.02 1.85
C GLN A 47 -6.96 11.18 2.93
N SER A 48 -8.16 10.68 2.63
CA SER A 48 -8.90 9.84 3.57
C SER A 48 -8.17 8.54 3.84
N TRP A 49 -7.62 7.92 2.81
CA TRP A 49 -6.83 6.71 2.93
C TRP A 49 -5.58 6.97 3.77
N LEU A 50 -4.91 8.09 3.57
CA LEU A 50 -3.69 8.47 4.31
C LEU A 50 -3.96 8.85 5.78
N ARG A 51 -5.22 9.03 6.17
CA ARG A 51 -5.58 9.27 7.58
C ARG A 51 -5.61 8.00 8.41
N SER A 52 -5.72 6.86 7.78
CA SER A 52 -5.79 5.59 8.50
C SER A 52 -4.43 5.22 9.08
N ARG A 53 -4.43 4.89 10.36
CA ARG A 53 -3.21 4.43 11.03
C ARG A 53 -2.65 3.17 10.36
N ASN A 54 -3.53 2.26 9.96
CA ASN A 54 -3.12 1.04 9.27
C ASN A 54 -2.45 1.34 7.94
N THR A 55 -2.95 2.34 7.22
CA THR A 55 -2.32 2.78 5.98
C THR A 55 -0.92 3.33 6.23
N VAL A 56 -0.77 4.20 7.22
CA VAL A 56 0.52 4.79 7.56
C VAL A 56 1.52 3.69 7.93
N GLU A 57 1.11 2.72 8.73
CA GLU A 57 1.98 1.60 9.09
C GLU A 57 2.32 0.71 7.90
N PHE A 58 1.37 0.49 7.00
CA PHE A 58 1.61 -0.27 5.77
C PHE A 58 2.66 0.43 4.91
N LEU A 59 2.53 1.74 4.73
CA LEU A 59 3.49 2.52 3.96
C LEU A 59 4.89 2.45 4.57
N ALA A 60 4.99 2.59 5.88
CA ALA A 60 6.27 2.49 6.57
C ALA A 60 6.89 1.09 6.45
N THR A 61 6.06 0.06 6.54
CA THR A 61 6.51 -1.32 6.38
C THR A 61 7.12 -1.52 4.99
N TRP A 62 6.45 -1.00 3.97
CA TRP A 62 6.98 -1.07 2.61
C TRP A 62 8.31 -0.34 2.50
N GLU A 63 8.40 0.87 3.07
CA GLU A 63 9.64 1.65 3.01
C GLU A 63 10.79 0.93 3.70
N ARG A 64 10.56 0.37 4.88
CA ARG A 64 11.61 -0.37 5.61
C ARG A 64 12.16 -1.54 4.81
N LYS A 65 11.32 -2.17 4.00
CA LYS A 65 11.72 -3.32 3.19
C LYS A 65 12.42 -2.95 1.89
N HIS A 66 12.12 -1.76 1.35
CA HIS A 66 12.54 -1.40 -0.01
C HIS A 66 13.35 -0.11 -0.10
N ASN A 67 13.52 0.62 1.00
CA ASN A 67 14.16 1.93 0.97
C ASN A 67 15.20 2.06 2.09
N SER A 68 16.46 1.86 1.75
CA SER A 68 17.55 1.94 2.73
C SER A 68 17.76 3.35 3.30
N ASN A 69 17.23 4.36 2.63
CA ASN A 69 17.34 5.76 3.07
C ASN A 69 16.09 6.24 3.83
N PHE A 70 15.19 5.33 4.18
CA PHE A 70 14.00 5.70 4.92
C PHE A 70 14.38 6.28 6.29
N ASN A 71 13.83 7.46 6.61
CA ASN A 71 14.12 8.17 7.85
C ASN A 71 13.15 7.72 8.94
N GLU A 72 13.54 6.72 9.71
CA GLU A 72 12.73 6.14 10.77
C GLU A 72 12.42 7.15 11.88
N ASP A 73 13.39 8.00 12.23
CA ASP A 73 13.18 9.02 13.28
C ASP A 73 12.11 10.02 12.86
N ALA A 74 12.14 10.47 11.62
CA ALA A 74 11.12 11.37 11.10
C ALA A 74 9.76 10.69 11.08
N PHE A 75 9.72 9.41 10.70
CA PHE A 75 8.48 8.64 10.70
C PHE A 75 7.89 8.51 12.11
N GLN A 76 8.71 8.25 13.12
CA GLN A 76 8.24 8.13 14.50
C GLN A 76 7.60 9.44 14.99
N ARG A 77 8.16 10.59 14.61
CA ARG A 77 7.56 11.87 14.94
C ARG A 77 6.20 12.05 14.31
N ILE A 78 6.05 11.64 13.04
CA ILE A 78 4.76 11.69 12.35
C ILE A 78 3.75 10.77 13.05
N THR A 79 4.18 9.59 13.49
CA THR A 79 3.31 8.62 14.15
C THR A 79 2.77 9.18 15.48
N VAL A 80 3.59 9.95 16.21
CA VAL A 80 3.12 10.62 17.43
C VAL A 80 1.98 11.58 17.09
N ASP A 81 2.14 12.38 16.04
CA ASP A 81 1.09 13.29 15.58
C ASP A 81 -0.17 12.55 15.15
N ALA A 82 -0.02 11.34 14.61
CA ALA A 82 -1.14 10.52 14.12
C ALA A 82 -2.12 10.12 15.23
N LYS A 83 -1.76 10.30 16.49
CA LYS A 83 -2.65 10.01 17.62
C LYS A 83 -3.67 11.13 17.84
N THR A 84 -3.53 12.26 17.16
CA THR A 84 -4.48 13.37 17.28
C THR A 84 -5.64 13.17 16.29
N PRO A 85 -6.85 13.61 16.65
CA PRO A 85 -8.01 13.47 15.76
C PRO A 85 -7.87 14.20 14.41
N GLN A 86 -6.98 15.17 14.34
CA GLN A 86 -6.79 15.99 13.14
C GLN A 86 -5.59 15.57 12.31
N PHE A 87 -5.01 14.42 12.62
CA PHE A 87 -3.85 13.92 11.86
C PHE A 87 -4.22 13.69 10.40
N THR A 88 -3.37 14.18 9.51
CA THR A 88 -3.43 13.89 8.08
C THR A 88 -1.99 13.75 7.59
N LEU A 89 -1.69 12.62 6.97
CA LEU A 89 -0.38 12.42 6.37
C LEU A 89 -0.31 13.22 5.07
N SER A 90 0.38 14.36 5.10
CA SER A 90 0.54 15.23 3.95
C SER A 90 1.78 14.84 3.14
N LYS A 91 1.82 15.27 1.88
CA LYS A 91 2.99 15.07 1.03
C LYS A 91 4.26 15.63 1.69
N LYS A 92 4.16 16.79 2.34
CA LYS A 92 5.29 17.41 3.04
C LYS A 92 5.81 16.48 4.14
N ARG A 93 4.91 15.87 4.91
CA ARG A 93 5.32 14.94 5.98
C ARG A 93 5.93 13.66 5.42
N ILE A 94 5.39 13.17 4.32
CA ILE A 94 5.96 12.01 3.62
C ILE A 94 7.39 12.32 3.18
N ASP A 95 7.62 13.50 2.60
CA ASP A 95 8.94 13.88 2.11
C ASP A 95 9.99 13.94 3.23
N LEU A 96 9.59 14.32 4.46
CA LEU A 96 10.49 14.34 5.61
C LEU A 96 11.03 12.96 5.96
N THR A 97 10.37 11.90 5.54
CA THR A 97 10.78 10.52 5.80
C THR A 97 11.69 9.95 4.72
N ASN A 98 11.97 10.70 3.67
CA ASN A 98 12.67 10.22 2.48
C ASN A 98 11.94 9.06 1.78
N ALA A 99 10.64 8.96 1.94
CA ALA A 99 9.85 7.89 1.36
C ALA A 99 9.89 7.94 -0.17
N ILE A 100 9.93 6.77 -0.78
CA ILE A 100 9.95 6.62 -2.25
C ILE A 100 8.73 5.89 -2.78
N GLY A 101 7.91 5.31 -1.91
CA GLY A 101 6.74 4.53 -2.33
C GLY A 101 5.60 5.37 -2.89
N ILE A 102 5.51 6.63 -2.47
CA ILE A 102 4.52 7.58 -2.97
C ILE A 102 5.26 8.84 -3.39
N ILE A 103 5.02 9.29 -4.60
CA ILE A 103 5.65 10.49 -5.15
C ILE A 103 4.61 11.40 -5.78
N SER A 104 4.92 12.69 -5.82
CA SER A 104 4.13 13.67 -6.55
C SER A 104 4.75 13.92 -7.92
N LYS A 105 3.90 14.00 -8.93
CA LYS A 105 4.32 14.34 -10.29
C LYS A 105 3.65 15.64 -10.71
N GLN A 106 4.45 16.59 -11.17
CA GLN A 106 3.97 17.87 -11.64
C GLN A 106 3.49 17.78 -13.10
N GLY A 107 2.62 18.73 -13.50
CA GLY A 107 2.18 18.87 -14.89
C GLY A 107 0.74 18.42 -15.11
N LYS A 108 0.30 18.48 -16.37
CA LYS A 108 -1.09 18.17 -16.76
C LYS A 108 -1.50 16.74 -16.47
N SER A 109 -0.57 15.80 -16.61
CA SER A 109 -0.79 14.39 -16.28
C SER A 109 -0.21 14.07 -14.91
N GLY A 110 -0.02 15.10 -14.09
CA GLY A 110 0.54 14.95 -12.76
C GLY A 110 -0.43 14.40 -11.75
N GLY A 111 0.00 14.35 -10.51
CA GLY A 111 -0.79 13.86 -9.40
C GLY A 111 0.06 13.03 -8.47
N THR A 112 -0.57 12.13 -7.75
CA THR A 112 0.10 11.25 -6.81
C THR A 112 0.30 9.89 -7.46
N MET A 113 1.56 9.43 -7.46
CA MET A 113 1.96 8.14 -8.02
C MET A 113 2.44 7.24 -6.90
N ALA A 114 2.25 5.95 -7.02
CA ALA A 114 2.69 5.01 -5.99
C ALA A 114 3.22 3.71 -6.60
N HIS A 115 4.11 3.08 -5.85
CA HIS A 115 4.56 1.73 -6.19
C HIS A 115 3.35 0.79 -6.31
N PRO A 116 3.35 -0.19 -7.23
CA PRO A 116 2.21 -1.08 -7.44
C PRO A 116 1.66 -1.74 -6.18
N PHE A 117 2.50 -2.14 -5.23
CA PHE A 117 2.03 -2.70 -3.95
C PHE A 117 1.16 -1.71 -3.19
N ILE A 118 1.59 -0.47 -3.16
CA ILE A 118 0.89 0.59 -2.44
C ILE A 118 -0.39 0.97 -3.18
N ALA A 119 -0.32 1.06 -4.51
CA ALA A 119 -1.49 1.34 -5.32
C ALA A 119 -2.56 0.26 -5.17
N CYS A 120 -2.15 -1.00 -5.06
CA CYS A 120 -3.07 -2.11 -4.82
C CYS A 120 -3.81 -1.94 -3.50
N ASP A 121 -3.11 -1.55 -2.44
CA ASP A 121 -3.75 -1.30 -1.15
C ASP A 121 -4.77 -0.17 -1.24
N PHE A 122 -4.43 0.90 -1.93
CA PHE A 122 -5.35 2.01 -2.13
C PHE A 122 -6.61 1.58 -2.89
N GLU A 123 -6.45 0.78 -3.95
CA GLU A 123 -7.60 0.26 -4.70
C GLU A 123 -8.47 -0.64 -3.83
N MET A 124 -7.86 -1.52 -3.03
CA MET A 124 -8.60 -2.37 -2.09
C MET A 124 -9.37 -1.55 -1.05
N TRP A 125 -8.80 -0.42 -0.63
CA TRP A 125 -9.47 0.46 0.31
C TRP A 125 -10.72 1.10 -0.30
N ASN A 126 -10.68 1.42 -1.59
CA ASN A 126 -11.79 2.03 -2.30
C ASN A 126 -12.87 1.03 -2.75
N ASP A 127 -12.53 -0.24 -2.91
CA ASP A 127 -13.36 -1.21 -3.64
C ASP A 127 -13.35 -2.57 -2.94
N ALA A 128 -14.42 -2.84 -2.21
CA ALA A 128 -14.54 -4.09 -1.45
C ALA A 128 -14.55 -5.32 -2.35
N GLU A 129 -15.11 -5.21 -3.55
CA GLU A 129 -15.15 -6.31 -4.50
C GLU A 129 -13.76 -6.63 -5.02
N PHE A 130 -12.99 -5.61 -5.38
CA PHE A 130 -11.60 -5.78 -5.76
C PHE A 130 -10.79 -6.41 -4.63
N ARG A 131 -10.99 -5.92 -3.40
CA ARG A 131 -10.32 -6.47 -2.22
C ARG A 131 -10.62 -7.95 -2.06
N PHE A 132 -11.88 -8.33 -2.23
CA PHE A 132 -12.27 -9.74 -2.14
C PHE A 132 -11.53 -10.58 -3.19
N GLU A 133 -11.43 -10.10 -4.41
CA GLU A 133 -10.73 -10.81 -5.48
C GLU A 133 -9.24 -10.96 -5.21
N VAL A 134 -8.60 -9.93 -4.66
CA VAL A 134 -7.18 -10.00 -4.30
C VAL A 134 -6.97 -11.05 -3.21
N VAL A 135 -7.79 -11.04 -2.17
CA VAL A 135 -7.69 -12.02 -1.08
C VAL A 135 -7.93 -13.42 -1.61
N ARG A 136 -8.95 -13.60 -2.46
CA ARG A 136 -9.25 -14.89 -3.05
C ARG A 136 -8.08 -15.40 -3.91
N ALA A 137 -7.52 -14.55 -4.74
CA ALA A 137 -6.39 -14.92 -5.59
C ALA A 137 -5.19 -15.35 -4.75
N PHE A 138 -4.91 -14.64 -3.66
CA PHE A 138 -3.81 -14.98 -2.76
C PHE A 138 -4.05 -16.35 -2.10
N ILE A 139 -5.24 -16.57 -1.57
CA ILE A 139 -5.58 -17.84 -0.90
C ILE A 139 -5.49 -19.00 -1.89
N ASN A 140 -6.00 -18.82 -3.12
CA ASN A 140 -5.92 -19.84 -4.16
C ASN A 140 -4.46 -20.14 -4.52
N SER A 141 -3.63 -19.12 -4.63
CA SER A 141 -2.20 -19.28 -4.90
C SER A 141 -1.51 -20.10 -3.80
N ARG A 142 -1.84 -19.80 -2.55
CA ARG A 142 -1.29 -20.54 -1.40
C ARG A 142 -1.72 -22.01 -1.42
N THR A 143 -2.99 -22.25 -1.74
CA THR A 143 -3.53 -23.60 -1.83
C THR A 143 -2.85 -24.40 -2.93
N GLU A 144 -2.63 -23.80 -4.10
CA GLU A 144 -1.93 -24.45 -5.21
C GLU A 144 -0.50 -24.80 -4.85
N ILE A 145 0.22 -23.88 -4.22
CA ILE A 145 1.60 -24.12 -3.79
C ILE A 145 1.64 -25.27 -2.79
N GLN A 146 0.71 -25.30 -1.84
CA GLN A 146 0.63 -26.37 -0.86
C GLN A 146 0.39 -27.72 -1.54
N ASN A 147 -0.49 -27.77 -2.51
CA ASN A 147 -0.78 -28.99 -3.25
C ASN A 147 0.43 -29.49 -4.05
N GLU A 148 1.22 -28.59 -4.60
CA GLU A 148 2.43 -28.97 -5.34
C GLU A 148 3.51 -29.54 -4.42
N ILE A 149 3.58 -29.08 -3.18
CA ILE A 149 4.56 -29.57 -2.21
C ILE A 149 4.21 -30.97 -1.70
N GLU A 150 2.93 -31.27 -1.63
CA GLU A 150 2.44 -32.59 -1.21
C GLU A 150 2.57 -33.60 -2.33
#